data_ad5d24e52736b29ac25ff80f6e8734c0
#
_entry.id   ad5d24e52736b29ac25ff80f6e8734c0
#
_cell.length_a   1.000
_cell.length_b   1.000
_cell.length_c   1.000
_cell.angle_alpha   90.00
_cell.angle_beta   90.00
_cell.angle_gamma   90.00
#
_symmetry.space_group_name_H-M   'P 1'
#
loop_
_entity.id
_entity.type
_entity.pdbx_description
1 polymer ?
#
loop_
_entity_poly.entity_id
_entity_poly.type
_entity_poly.pdbx_seq_one_letter_code
_entity_poly.pdbx_strand_id
1 'polypeptide(L)' 'MKKSVLTFRNAKQKNERLTMLTAYDYSTAKLIDASGIDSVLVGDSLGMVMLGYEDTLSVTMEDMIHHTKAVARGVKDAL' A
#
# COMPACT_ATOMS: atom_id res chain seq x y z
N MET A 1 -3.62 2.71 16.31
CA MET A 1 -4.97 2.20 15.95
C MET A 1 -5.07 1.99 14.45
N LYS A 2 -5.66 0.90 14.05
CA LYS A 2 -5.82 0.59 12.62
C LYS A 2 -6.70 1.62 11.91
N LYS A 3 -6.22 2.20 10.83
CA LYS A 3 -6.98 3.12 10.00
C LYS A 3 -7.95 2.35 9.10
N SER A 4 -9.07 2.97 8.78
CA SER A 4 -10.13 2.38 7.98
C SER A 4 -10.65 3.37 6.96
N VAL A 5 -11.58 2.93 6.13
CA VAL A 5 -12.27 3.81 5.18
C VAL A 5 -12.95 4.98 5.90
N LEU A 6 -13.48 4.75 7.09
CA LEU A 6 -14.12 5.81 7.89
C LEU A 6 -13.11 6.85 8.34
N THR A 7 -11.87 6.45 8.66
CA THR A 7 -10.80 7.38 9.00
C THR A 7 -10.57 8.37 7.86
N PHE A 8 -10.57 7.89 6.63
CA PHE A 8 -10.36 8.71 5.43
C PHE A 8 -11.55 9.63 5.18
N ARG A 9 -12.76 9.12 5.32
CA ARG A 9 -13.98 9.94 5.18
C ARG A 9 -14.02 11.07 6.20
N ASN A 10 -13.72 10.76 7.45
CA ASN A 10 -13.74 11.74 8.54
C ASN A 10 -12.63 12.80 8.36
N ALA A 11 -11.46 12.39 7.87
CA ALA A 11 -10.37 13.32 7.61
C ALA A 11 -10.77 14.38 6.58
N LYS A 12 -11.50 13.99 5.53
CA LYS A 12 -11.97 14.92 4.52
C LYS A 12 -12.92 15.96 5.15
N GLN A 13 -13.83 15.54 6.00
CA GLN A 13 -14.77 16.43 6.66
C GLN A 13 -14.08 17.42 7.61
N LYS A 14 -12.96 17.01 8.21
CA LYS A 14 -12.18 17.84 9.13
C LYS A 14 -11.06 18.62 8.44
N ASN A 15 -10.93 18.53 7.12
CA ASN A 15 -9.82 19.10 6.34
C ASN A 15 -8.45 18.64 6.80
N GLU A 16 -8.34 17.42 7.27
CA GLU A 16 -7.06 16.79 7.61
C GLU A 16 -6.43 16.17 6.37
N ARG A 17 -5.12 16.35 6.21
CA ARG A 17 -4.36 15.75 5.12
C ARG A 17 -4.02 14.31 5.46
N LEU A 18 -4.08 13.45 4.45
CA LEU A 18 -3.68 12.05 4.55
C LEU A 18 -2.49 11.79 3.65
N THR A 19 -1.69 10.81 4.04
CA THR A 19 -0.48 10.43 3.31
C THR A 19 -0.60 9.02 2.78
N MET A 20 0.04 8.77 1.62
CA MET A 20 0.06 7.46 0.99
C MET A 20 1.45 7.22 0.39
N LEU A 21 1.99 6.04 0.63
CA LEU A 21 3.21 5.58 0.00
C LEU A 21 3.00 4.20 -0.60
N THR A 22 3.75 3.89 -1.64
CA THR A 22 3.72 2.59 -2.29
C THR A 22 4.69 1.63 -1.60
N ALA A 23 4.26 0.37 -1.43
CA ALA A 23 5.13 -0.72 -0.99
C ALA A 23 4.73 -2.01 -1.71
N TYR A 24 5.69 -2.91 -1.92
CA TYR A 24 5.47 -4.14 -2.65
C TYR A 24 5.91 -5.37 -1.86
N ASP A 25 6.50 -5.20 -0.70
CA ASP A 25 7.05 -6.29 0.10
C ASP A 25 6.82 -6.07 1.59
N TYR A 26 7.06 -7.12 2.35
CA TYR A 26 6.83 -7.13 3.80
C TYR A 26 7.71 -6.12 4.55
N SER A 27 9.01 -6.14 4.29
CA SER A 27 9.96 -5.31 5.03
C SER A 27 9.73 -3.82 4.81
N THR A 28 9.50 -3.43 3.55
CA THR A 28 9.21 -2.04 3.21
C THR A 28 7.90 -1.58 3.83
N ALA A 29 6.86 -2.42 3.73
CA ALA A 29 5.55 -2.10 4.31
C ALA A 29 5.65 -1.92 5.83
N LYS A 30 6.40 -2.77 6.50
CA LYS A 30 6.60 -2.69 7.96
C LYS A 30 7.28 -1.38 8.37
N LEU A 31 8.31 -0.98 7.63
CA LEU A 31 9.01 0.29 7.89
C LEU A 31 8.11 1.50 7.65
N ILE A 32 7.38 1.48 6.54
CA ILE A 32 6.47 2.57 6.18
C ILE A 32 5.36 2.70 7.22
N ASP A 33 4.77 1.58 7.61
CA ASP A 33 3.71 1.57 8.63
C ASP A 33 4.21 2.13 9.97
N ALA A 34 5.42 1.78 10.36
CA ALA A 34 6.03 2.28 11.59
C ALA A 34 6.30 3.79 11.55
N SER A 35 6.40 4.38 10.37
CA SER A 35 6.63 5.82 10.20
C SER A 35 5.39 6.67 10.43
N GLY A 36 4.21 6.05 10.57
CA GLY A 36 2.95 6.77 10.78
C GLY A 36 2.21 7.11 9.50
N ILE A 37 2.56 6.50 8.38
CA ILE A 37 1.85 6.70 7.11
C ILE A 37 0.37 6.31 7.25
N ASP A 38 -0.52 7.02 6.58
CA ASP A 38 -1.95 6.77 6.68
C ASP A 38 -2.42 5.60 5.82
N SER A 39 -1.81 5.40 4.66
CA SER A 39 -2.18 4.34 3.74
C SER A 39 -1.00 3.84 2.94
N VAL A 40 -1.11 2.61 2.46
CA VAL A 40 -0.11 1.96 1.61
C VAL A 40 -0.80 1.49 0.33
N LEU A 41 -0.21 1.83 -0.80
CA LEU A 41 -0.69 1.44 -2.11
C LEU A 41 0.10 0.25 -2.62
N VAL A 42 -0.59 -0.80 -3.06
CA VAL A 42 0.01 -1.88 -3.84
C VAL A 42 -0.59 -1.76 -5.25
N GLY A 43 0.18 -1.20 -6.18
CA GLY A 43 -0.28 -0.94 -7.53
C GLY A 43 0.42 -1.83 -8.55
N ASP A 44 -0.11 -1.84 -9.78
CA ASP A 44 0.43 -2.66 -10.87
C ASP A 44 1.81 -2.22 -11.34
N SER A 45 2.28 -1.04 -10.94
CA SER A 45 3.67 -0.63 -11.17
C SER A 45 4.68 -1.61 -10.59
N LEU A 46 4.26 -2.53 -9.69
CA LEU A 46 5.13 -3.61 -9.21
C LEU A 46 5.69 -4.45 -10.37
N GLY A 47 4.95 -4.56 -11.47
CA GLY A 47 5.41 -5.29 -12.64
C GLY A 47 6.68 -4.69 -13.23
N MET A 48 6.78 -3.38 -13.26
CA MET A 48 7.94 -2.68 -13.80
C MET A 48 9.08 -2.58 -12.78
N VAL A 49 8.75 -2.25 -11.55
CA VAL A 49 9.73 -1.96 -10.50
C VAL A 49 10.28 -3.24 -9.86
N MET A 50 9.44 -4.22 -9.63
CA MET A 50 9.80 -5.44 -8.90
C MET A 50 10.02 -6.64 -9.82
N LEU A 51 9.25 -6.76 -10.91
CA LEU A 51 9.30 -7.92 -11.79
C LEU A 51 10.09 -7.67 -13.08
N GLY A 52 10.44 -6.42 -13.37
CA GLY A 52 11.25 -6.07 -14.52
C GLY A 52 10.51 -6.05 -15.86
N TYR A 53 9.21 -6.00 -15.87
CA TYR A 53 8.43 -5.86 -17.11
C TYR A 53 8.61 -4.46 -17.70
N GLU A 54 8.48 -4.34 -19.01
CA GLU A 54 8.60 -3.06 -19.71
C GLU A 54 7.40 -2.13 -19.44
N ASP A 55 6.23 -2.73 -19.14
CA ASP A 55 5.00 -2.01 -18.84
C ASP A 55 4.16 -2.82 -17.85
N THR A 56 2.94 -2.34 -17.56
CA THR A 56 2.04 -3.00 -16.62
C THR A 56 1.11 -4.03 -17.26
N LEU A 57 1.16 -4.20 -18.57
CA LEU A 57 0.21 -5.06 -19.30
C LEU A 57 0.37 -6.55 -18.96
N SER A 58 1.57 -6.97 -18.58
CA SER A 58 1.88 -8.36 -18.23
C SER A 58 1.60 -8.71 -16.78
N VAL A 59 1.21 -7.73 -15.95
CA VAL A 59 0.93 -7.99 -14.53
C VAL A 59 -0.37 -8.79 -14.42
N THR A 60 -0.30 -9.90 -13.68
CA THR A 60 -1.45 -10.77 -13.45
C THR A 60 -2.13 -10.46 -12.12
N MET A 61 -3.35 -10.98 -11.93
CA MET A 61 -4.03 -10.88 -10.65
C MET A 61 -3.25 -11.66 -9.57
N GLU A 62 -2.62 -12.78 -9.93
CA GLU A 62 -1.77 -13.55 -9.02
C GLU A 62 -0.59 -12.72 -8.52
N ASP A 63 0.04 -11.93 -9.40
CA ASP A 63 1.11 -11.02 -9.01
C ASP A 63 0.61 -10.00 -7.99
N MET A 64 -0.55 -9.40 -8.24
CA MET A 64 -1.15 -8.42 -7.34
C MET A 64 -1.48 -9.03 -5.98
N ILE A 65 -2.06 -10.22 -5.97
CA ILE A 65 -2.43 -10.91 -4.74
C ILE A 65 -1.17 -11.29 -3.94
N HIS A 66 -0.15 -11.78 -4.63
CA HIS A 66 1.11 -12.19 -3.98
C HIS A 66 1.75 -11.02 -3.23
N HIS A 67 1.91 -9.89 -3.90
CA HIS A 67 2.53 -8.72 -3.28
C HIS A 67 1.63 -8.07 -2.23
N THR A 68 0.32 -8.04 -2.45
CA THR A 68 -0.63 -7.50 -1.48
C THR A 68 -0.63 -8.30 -0.18
N LYS A 69 -0.54 -9.63 -0.26
CA LYS A 69 -0.42 -10.48 0.94
C LYS A 69 0.83 -10.17 1.75
N ALA A 70 1.95 -9.97 1.07
CA ALA A 70 3.22 -9.64 1.74
C ALA A 70 3.13 -8.28 2.45
N VAL A 71 2.59 -7.28 1.77
CA VAL A 71 2.39 -5.94 2.33
C VAL A 71 1.41 -6.00 3.51
N ALA A 72 0.31 -6.71 3.36
CA ALA A 72 -0.71 -6.81 4.40
C ALA A 72 -0.16 -7.39 5.71
N ARG A 73 0.78 -8.34 5.62
CA ARG A 73 1.43 -8.89 6.82
C ARG A 73 2.29 -7.86 7.54
N GLY A 74 2.83 -6.90 6.84
CA GLY A 74 3.71 -5.87 7.41
C GLY A 74 2.97 -4.66 7.97
N VAL A 75 1.72 -4.46 7.60
CA VAL A 75 0.93 -3.29 7.97
C VAL A 75 0.06 -3.60 9.18
N LYS A 76 0.14 -2.75 10.21
CA LYS A 76 -0.72 -2.84 11.41
C LYS A 76 -1.74 -1.71 11.47
N ASP A 77 -1.30 -0.49 11.21
CA ASP A 77 -2.09 0.72 11.46
C ASP A 77 -2.59 1.39 10.18
N ALA A 78 -1.79 1.41 9.12
CA ALA A 78 -2.17 2.03 7.84
C ALA A 78 -3.28 1.26 7.11
N LEU A 79 -4.01 1.99 6.26
CA LEU A 79 -5.00 1.39 5.37
C LEU A 79 -4.32 0.84 4.12
#